data_cb4d096268a4a082edd7c1349e8c2e76
#
_entry.id   cb4d096268a4a082edd7c1349e8c2e76
#
_cell.length_a   1.000
_cell.length_b   1.000
_cell.length_c   1.000
_cell.angle_alpha   90.00
_cell.angle_beta   90.00
_cell.angle_gamma   90.00
#
_symmetry.space_group_name_H-M   'P 1'
#
loop_
_entity.id
_entity.type
_entity.pdbx_description
1 polymer ?
#
loop_
_entity_poly.entity_id
_entity_poly.type
_entity_poly.pdbx_seq_one_letter_code
_entity_poly.pdbx_strand_id
1 'polypeptide(L)'
;SNMDLNMNVGYCDILNGDYSELKIPDNSIIFSFYSAHYVSDFKKSLYKKILKLNPSIIIHFEPIYESLSSNNIYELMCRKYIEINNYNTNLLETIKSLEMDKLLSFTIQKNVLGSNPFLPVSIIECKPNNK
;
A
#
# COMPACT_ATOMS: atom_id res chain seq x y z
N SER A 1 19.88 19.66 -20.27
CA SER A 1 20.56 18.96 -19.16
C SER A 1 20.04 17.53 -19.12
N ASN A 2 20.88 16.57 -19.48
CA ASN A 2 20.59 15.15 -19.26
C ASN A 2 20.60 14.93 -17.75
N MET A 3 19.42 14.71 -17.14
CA MET A 3 19.36 14.10 -15.84
C MET A 3 19.72 12.61 -16.04
N ASP A 4 20.93 12.23 -15.69
CA ASP A 4 21.29 10.82 -15.53
C ASP A 4 20.51 10.29 -14.31
N LEU A 5 19.32 9.77 -14.58
CA LEU A 5 18.54 9.03 -13.59
C LEU A 5 19.25 7.70 -13.34
N ASN A 6 20.01 7.61 -12.26
CA ASN A 6 20.53 6.35 -11.76
C ASN A 6 19.34 5.49 -11.26
N MET A 7 18.80 4.67 -12.16
CA MET A 7 17.71 3.76 -11.84
C MET A 7 18.29 2.36 -11.60
N ASN A 8 18.12 1.84 -10.38
CA ASN A 8 18.43 0.46 -10.05
C ASN A 8 17.14 -0.37 -10.13
N VAL A 9 17.19 -1.49 -10.84
CA VAL A 9 16.09 -2.44 -10.94
C VAL A 9 16.47 -3.70 -10.19
N GLY A 10 15.57 -4.20 -9.36
CA GLY A 10 15.76 -5.44 -8.62
C GLY A 10 14.45 -6.22 -8.52
N TYR A 11 14.54 -7.50 -8.29
CA TYR A 11 13.40 -8.36 -8.01
C TYR A 11 13.05 -8.29 -6.52
N CYS A 12 11.74 -8.23 -6.21
CA CYS A 12 11.27 -8.46 -4.85
C CYS A 12 9.99 -9.32 -4.86
N ASP A 13 9.93 -10.26 -3.93
CA ASP A 13 8.73 -11.05 -3.69
C ASP A 13 7.90 -10.38 -2.58
N ILE A 14 6.89 -9.61 -2.98
CA ILE A 14 6.00 -8.92 -2.04
C ILE A 14 5.25 -9.91 -1.15
N LEU A 15 4.84 -11.08 -1.67
CA LEU A 15 4.06 -12.06 -0.93
C LEU A 15 4.86 -12.70 0.22
N ASN A 16 6.13 -12.98 -0.03
CA ASN A 16 7.03 -13.54 0.98
C ASN A 16 7.81 -12.46 1.74
N GLY A 17 7.75 -11.20 1.26
CA GLY A 17 8.49 -10.08 1.85
C GLY A 17 9.99 -10.29 1.75
N ASP A 18 10.45 -10.80 0.61
CA ASP A 18 11.86 -10.91 0.30
C ASP A 18 12.31 -9.67 -0.48
N TYR A 19 13.10 -8.84 0.19
CA TYR A 19 13.65 -7.59 -0.35
C TYR A 19 15.19 -7.63 -0.39
N SER A 20 15.79 -8.82 -0.25
CA SER A 20 17.24 -8.99 -0.08
C SER A 20 18.06 -8.50 -1.27
N GLU A 21 17.49 -8.55 -2.47
CA GLU A 21 18.16 -8.05 -3.69
C GLU A 21 18.05 -6.53 -3.86
N LEU A 22 17.16 -5.87 -3.11
CA LEU A 22 16.96 -4.44 -3.24
C LEU A 22 17.93 -3.69 -2.33
N LYS A 23 18.79 -2.88 -2.93
CA LYS A 23 19.63 -1.93 -2.20
C LYS A 23 18.84 -0.65 -1.95
N ILE A 24 18.02 -0.67 -0.90
CA ILE A 24 17.19 0.47 -0.51
C ILE A 24 17.97 1.30 0.51
N PRO A 25 18.30 2.57 0.20
CA PRO A 25 18.95 3.46 1.16
C PRO A 25 18.04 3.74 2.36
N ASP A 26 18.64 3.96 3.53
CA ASP A 26 17.90 4.45 4.70
C ASP A 26 17.18 5.76 4.39
N ASN A 27 16.05 5.99 5.04
CA ASN A 27 15.20 7.16 4.83
C ASN A 27 14.63 7.31 3.41
N SER A 28 14.57 6.24 2.64
CA SER A 28 13.92 6.24 1.32
C SER A 28 12.42 6.45 1.45
N ILE A 29 11.81 6.97 0.39
CA ILE A 29 10.36 6.94 0.21
C ILE A 29 10.00 5.64 -0.49
N ILE A 30 9.13 4.83 0.12
CA ILE A 30 8.59 3.62 -0.50
C ILE A 30 7.16 3.94 -0.94
N PHE A 31 6.80 3.58 -2.18
CA PHE A 31 5.42 3.72 -2.63
C PHE A 31 4.94 2.50 -3.39
N SER A 32 3.65 2.25 -3.35
CA SER A 32 2.94 1.31 -4.21
C SER A 32 1.89 2.04 -5.04
N PHE A 33 1.74 1.62 -6.29
CA PHE A 33 0.72 2.15 -7.19
C PHE A 33 0.09 0.99 -7.96
N TYR A 34 -1.18 0.71 -7.71
CA TYR A 34 -1.90 -0.43 -8.28
C TYR A 34 -1.12 -1.76 -8.20
N SER A 35 -0.45 -2.01 -7.08
CA SER A 35 0.38 -3.21 -6.87
C SER A 35 0.06 -3.93 -5.58
N ALA A 36 -0.13 -3.22 -4.47
CA ALA A 36 -0.45 -3.84 -3.18
C ALA A 36 -1.84 -4.51 -3.19
N HIS A 37 -2.77 -4.06 -4.03
CA HIS A 37 -4.10 -4.67 -4.15
C HIS A 37 -4.07 -6.10 -4.70
N TYR A 38 -2.99 -6.52 -5.38
CA TYR A 38 -2.83 -7.92 -5.80
C TYR A 38 -2.45 -8.87 -4.66
N VAL A 39 -2.06 -8.35 -3.51
CA VAL A 39 -1.82 -9.14 -2.31
C VAL A 39 -3.14 -9.31 -1.56
N SER A 40 -3.87 -10.39 -1.83
CA SER A 40 -5.24 -10.63 -1.33
C SER A 40 -5.36 -10.55 0.20
N ASP A 41 -4.32 -10.96 0.93
CA ASP A 41 -4.21 -10.85 2.40
C ASP A 41 -2.90 -10.18 2.80
N PHE A 42 -2.95 -8.89 3.12
CA PHE A 42 -1.78 -8.10 3.48
C PHE A 42 -1.46 -8.27 4.97
N LYS A 43 -0.66 -9.30 5.28
CA LYS A 43 -0.32 -9.66 6.66
C LYS A 43 0.51 -8.58 7.35
N LYS A 44 0.24 -8.36 8.63
CA LYS A 44 0.99 -7.46 9.49
C LYS A 44 2.50 -7.79 9.53
N SER A 45 2.86 -9.08 9.47
CA SER A 45 4.25 -9.54 9.40
C SER A 45 4.96 -9.06 8.13
N LEU A 46 4.25 -9.03 7.00
CA LEU A 46 4.76 -8.52 5.74
C LEU A 46 5.06 -7.02 5.84
N TYR A 47 4.11 -6.26 6.37
CA TYR A 47 4.30 -4.82 6.56
C TYR A 47 5.47 -4.49 7.51
N LYS A 48 5.64 -5.30 8.57
CA LYS A 48 6.79 -5.17 9.48
C LYS A 48 8.13 -5.38 8.78
N LYS A 49 8.19 -6.22 7.73
CA LYS A 49 9.41 -6.36 6.91
C LYS A 49 9.70 -5.10 6.10
N ILE A 50 8.66 -4.43 5.57
CA ILE A 50 8.80 -3.13 4.89
C ILE A 50 9.34 -2.07 5.86
N LEU A 51 8.81 -2.02 7.09
CA LEU A 51 9.28 -1.08 8.11
C LEU A 51 10.76 -1.31 8.49
N LYS A 52 11.28 -2.55 8.41
CA LYS A 52 12.70 -2.87 8.66
C LYS A 52 13.66 -2.28 7.60
N LEU A 53 13.15 -1.88 6.44
CA LEU A 53 13.93 -1.17 5.43
C LEU A 53 14.20 0.29 5.80
N ASN A 54 13.74 0.71 6.99
CA ASN A 54 13.92 2.05 7.55
C ASN A 54 13.48 3.20 6.60
N PRO A 55 12.27 3.12 6.00
CA PRO A 55 11.80 4.19 5.14
C PRO A 55 11.45 5.45 5.93
N SER A 56 11.60 6.62 5.31
CA SER A 56 11.11 7.88 5.88
C SER A 56 9.59 7.99 5.80
N ILE A 57 9.01 7.43 4.73
CA ILE A 57 7.57 7.44 4.47
C ILE A 57 7.21 6.28 3.54
N ILE A 58 6.00 5.73 3.73
CA ILE A 58 5.41 4.74 2.83
C ILE A 58 4.10 5.31 2.30
N ILE A 59 3.92 5.32 0.98
CA ILE A 59 2.73 5.87 0.34
C ILE A 59 2.05 4.79 -0.51
N HIS A 60 0.79 4.51 -0.24
CA HIS A 60 -0.02 3.60 -1.04
C HIS A 60 -1.00 4.39 -1.90
N PHE A 61 -0.91 4.21 -3.22
CA PHE A 61 -1.91 4.65 -4.20
C PHE A 61 -2.66 3.40 -4.66
N GLU A 62 -3.67 3.01 -3.88
CA GLU A 62 -4.32 1.71 -4.05
C GLU A 62 -5.85 1.83 -3.94
N PRO A 63 -6.60 0.93 -4.57
CA PRO A 63 -8.01 0.77 -4.26
C PRO A 63 -8.14 0.16 -2.85
N ILE A 64 -8.82 0.87 -1.96
CA ILE A 64 -8.96 0.47 -0.55
C ILE A 64 -10.38 -0.02 -0.31
N TYR A 65 -10.54 -1.35 -0.23
CA TYR A 65 -11.82 -2.01 -0.06
C TYR A 65 -12.60 -1.49 1.17
N GLU A 66 -11.92 -1.35 2.30
CA GLU A 66 -12.52 -0.93 3.56
C GLU A 66 -13.00 0.54 3.56
N SER A 67 -12.56 1.33 2.58
CA SER A 67 -13.02 2.71 2.40
C SER A 67 -14.31 2.83 1.59
N LEU A 68 -14.74 1.74 0.92
CA LEU A 68 -15.92 1.70 0.08
C LEU A 68 -17.18 1.38 0.90
N SER A 69 -18.24 2.17 0.73
CA SER A 69 -19.51 1.95 1.37
C SER A 69 -20.33 0.85 0.68
N SER A 70 -21.21 0.18 1.42
CA SER A 70 -22.25 -0.68 0.85
C SER A 70 -23.56 0.05 0.55
N ASN A 71 -23.65 1.34 0.89
CA ASN A 71 -24.89 2.12 0.80
C ASN A 71 -25.07 2.83 -0.55
N ASN A 72 -24.10 2.72 -1.43
CA ASN A 72 -24.08 3.37 -2.72
C ASN A 72 -23.77 2.32 -3.79
N ILE A 73 -24.57 2.29 -4.84
CA ILE A 73 -24.49 1.24 -5.86
C ILE A 73 -23.14 1.19 -6.56
N TYR A 74 -22.53 2.35 -6.82
CA TYR A 74 -21.22 2.41 -7.45
C TYR A 74 -20.14 1.77 -6.55
N GLU A 75 -20.09 2.14 -5.28
CA GLU A 75 -19.12 1.58 -4.34
C GLU A 75 -19.38 0.10 -4.06
N LEU A 76 -20.66 -0.33 -4.07
CA LEU A 76 -21.01 -1.74 -3.99
C LEU A 76 -20.48 -2.52 -5.21
N MET A 77 -20.58 -1.96 -6.42
CA MET A 77 -19.99 -2.56 -7.63
C MET A 77 -18.47 -2.64 -7.54
N CYS A 78 -17.81 -1.61 -7.04
CA CYS A 78 -16.36 -1.61 -6.79
C CYS A 78 -15.97 -2.73 -5.80
N ARG A 79 -16.69 -2.86 -4.69
CA ARG A 79 -16.47 -3.95 -3.72
C ARG A 79 -16.60 -5.31 -4.38
N LYS A 80 -17.68 -5.53 -5.16
CA LYS A 80 -17.91 -6.79 -5.88
C LYS A 80 -16.79 -7.09 -6.89
N TYR A 81 -16.30 -6.08 -7.59
CA TYR A 81 -15.20 -6.24 -8.52
C TYR A 81 -13.91 -6.67 -7.78
N ILE A 82 -13.60 -6.06 -6.64
CA ILE A 82 -12.46 -6.43 -5.80
C ILE A 82 -12.58 -7.87 -5.30
N GLU A 83 -13.77 -8.26 -4.79
CA GLU A 83 -14.05 -9.62 -4.28
C GLU A 83 -13.90 -10.69 -5.37
N ILE A 84 -14.48 -10.48 -6.56
CA ILE A 84 -14.46 -11.45 -7.67
C ILE A 84 -13.03 -11.67 -8.17
N ASN A 85 -12.21 -10.62 -8.19
CA ASN A 85 -10.81 -10.70 -8.63
C ASN A 85 -9.84 -11.14 -7.51
N ASN A 86 -10.35 -11.44 -6.32
CA ASN A 86 -9.54 -11.81 -5.16
C ASN A 86 -8.45 -10.78 -4.83
N TYR A 87 -8.78 -9.49 -4.97
CA TYR A 87 -7.90 -8.40 -4.62
C TYR A 87 -7.90 -8.14 -3.10
N ASN A 88 -6.99 -7.28 -2.66
CA ASN A 88 -6.82 -6.95 -1.25
C ASN A 88 -8.10 -6.36 -0.63
N THR A 89 -8.44 -6.85 0.57
CA THR A 89 -9.58 -6.37 1.35
C THR A 89 -9.22 -5.92 2.77
N ASN A 90 -7.92 -5.94 3.14
CA ASN A 90 -7.49 -5.72 4.54
C ASN A 90 -6.26 -4.81 4.70
N LEU A 91 -5.85 -4.07 3.67
CA LEU A 91 -4.66 -3.20 3.76
C LEU A 91 -4.83 -2.11 4.82
N LEU A 92 -5.99 -1.44 4.84
CA LEU A 92 -6.26 -0.37 5.80
C LEU A 92 -6.38 -0.92 7.23
N GLU A 93 -7.01 -2.07 7.43
CA GLU A 93 -7.10 -2.74 8.73
C GLU A 93 -5.71 -3.09 9.26
N THR A 94 -4.84 -3.62 8.40
CA THR A 94 -3.46 -3.93 8.74
C THR A 94 -2.69 -2.67 9.17
N ILE A 95 -2.82 -1.57 8.43
CA ILE A 95 -2.19 -0.29 8.77
C ILE A 95 -2.70 0.25 10.11
N LYS A 96 -4.02 0.23 10.35
CA LYS A 96 -4.62 0.61 11.64
C LYS A 96 -4.06 -0.22 12.81
N SER A 97 -3.91 -1.52 12.59
CA SER A 97 -3.35 -2.41 13.60
C SER A 97 -1.89 -2.07 13.93
N LEU A 98 -1.10 -1.63 12.94
CA LEU A 98 0.28 -1.17 13.16
C LEU A 98 0.34 0.18 13.87
N GLU A 99 -0.61 1.07 13.61
CA GLU A 99 -0.75 2.33 14.35
C GLU A 99 -1.12 2.08 15.82
N MET A 100 -2.03 1.14 16.10
CA MET A 100 -2.35 0.72 17.48
C MET A 100 -1.13 0.15 18.21
N ASP A 101 -0.25 -0.56 17.49
CA ASP A 101 1.04 -1.04 18.02
C ASP A 101 2.09 0.08 18.15
N LYS A 102 1.76 1.32 17.81
CA LYS A 102 2.67 2.49 17.79
C LYS A 102 3.90 2.32 16.89
N LEU A 103 3.78 1.53 15.83
CA LEU A 103 4.87 1.31 14.86
C LEU A 103 4.90 2.38 13.77
N LEU A 104 3.76 2.99 13.47
CA LEU A 104 3.62 4.07 12.50
C LEU A 104 2.42 4.96 12.88
N SER A 105 2.29 6.10 12.20
CA SER A 105 1.06 6.88 12.09
C SER A 105 0.65 6.96 10.63
N PHE A 106 -0.63 7.19 10.32
CA PHE A 106 -1.08 7.30 8.94
C PHE A 106 -2.15 8.36 8.72
N THR A 107 -2.27 8.80 7.46
CA THR A 107 -3.40 9.59 6.96
C THR A 107 -3.96 8.91 5.72
N ILE A 108 -5.25 9.14 5.44
CA ILE A 108 -5.91 8.61 4.26
C ILE A 108 -6.71 9.69 3.54
N GLN A 109 -6.54 9.78 2.22
CA GLN A 109 -7.41 10.53 1.31
C GLN A 109 -8.15 9.53 0.44
N LYS A 110 -9.48 9.51 0.56
CA LYS A 110 -10.31 8.50 -0.11
C LYS A 110 -10.67 8.91 -1.52
N ASN A 111 -10.61 7.96 -2.45
CA ASN A 111 -11.15 8.05 -3.81
C ASN A 111 -10.68 9.29 -4.57
N VAL A 112 -9.38 9.63 -4.48
CA VAL A 112 -8.81 10.86 -5.06
C VAL A 112 -8.42 10.71 -6.53
N LEU A 113 -8.16 9.49 -6.99
CA LEU A 113 -7.76 9.17 -8.36
C LEU A 113 -8.55 7.98 -8.87
N GLY A 114 -8.74 7.88 -10.18
CA GLY A 114 -9.37 6.70 -10.77
C GLY A 114 -9.28 6.70 -12.28
N SER A 115 -8.40 5.86 -12.84
CA SER A 115 -8.39 5.50 -14.25
C SER A 115 -9.26 4.28 -14.54
N ASN A 116 -9.47 3.42 -13.54
CA ASN A 116 -10.36 2.27 -13.60
C ASN A 116 -11.66 2.58 -12.84
N PRO A 117 -12.84 2.53 -13.49
CA PRO A 117 -14.11 2.89 -12.85
C PRO A 117 -14.47 2.00 -11.65
N PHE A 118 -13.93 0.78 -11.56
CA PHE A 118 -14.21 -0.15 -10.46
C PHE A 118 -13.08 -0.24 -9.42
N LEU A 119 -12.00 0.49 -9.61
CA LEU A 119 -10.85 0.53 -8.70
C LEU A 119 -10.48 1.99 -8.39
N PRO A 120 -11.33 2.75 -7.67
CA PRO A 120 -11.00 4.10 -7.26
C PRO A 120 -9.80 4.08 -6.30
N VAL A 121 -8.81 4.92 -6.58
CA VAL A 121 -7.58 4.98 -5.80
C VAL A 121 -7.73 5.92 -4.62
N SER A 122 -7.42 5.42 -3.44
CA SER A 122 -7.16 6.20 -2.23
C SER A 122 -5.67 6.36 -2.02
N ILE A 123 -5.27 7.41 -1.32
CA ILE A 123 -3.88 7.64 -0.93
C ILE A 123 -3.77 7.40 0.56
N ILE A 124 -2.91 6.48 0.97
CA ILE A 124 -2.55 6.27 2.37
C ILE A 124 -1.08 6.65 2.53
N GLU A 125 -0.81 7.62 3.38
CA GLU A 125 0.53 8.03 3.76
C GLU A 125 0.83 7.50 5.16
N CYS A 126 1.86 6.68 5.29
CA CYS A 126 2.31 6.08 6.54
C CYS A 126 3.68 6.63 6.92
N LYS A 127 3.79 7.16 8.14
CA LYS A 127 5.06 7.63 8.72
C LYS A 127 5.49 6.66 9.81
N PRO A 128 6.60 5.90 9.61
CA PRO A 128 7.15 5.07 10.66
C PRO A 128 7.48 5.88 11.91
N ASN A 129 7.14 5.34 13.08
CA ASN A 129 7.58 5.93 14.33
C ASN A 129 9.02 5.50 14.58
N ASN A 130 9.96 6.38 14.28
CA ASN A 130 11.37 6.12 14.58
C ASN A 130 11.51 5.90 16.09
N LYS A 131 12.15 4.78 16.46
CA LYS A 131 12.56 4.54 17.84
C LYS A 131 13.75 5.39 18.18
#